data_8e55e7608886b7ee5aff3841b407ac42
#
_entry.id   8e55e7608886b7ee5aff3841b407ac42
#
_cell.length_a   1.000
_cell.length_b   1.000
_cell.length_c   1.000
_cell.angle_alpha   90.00
_cell.angle_beta   90.00
_cell.angle_gamma   90.00
#
_symmetry.space_group_name_H-M   'P 1'
#
loop_
_entity.id
_entity.type
_entity.pdbx_description
1 polymer ?
#
loop_
_entity_poly.entity_id
_entity_poly.type
_entity_poly.pdbx_seq_one_letter_code
_entity_poly.pdbx_strand_id
1 'polypeptide(L)'
;MGQGDSARSTRAAILGALLLLTACARDARQPLVLYSPHGRDLLQLFETTYEAAHPDVDVRWLDMGSQDVYDRVRSEAANPQADVWFGGPDTIFARGAAEGLLAPHRPPWADALTADCRAPGDLYFCLYLTAPVLVYNRDAVPAAEAPADWDDLLAARWKGKVLIRDPLASGTMRTLFGMVLAKSVAETGSPDRGFEWLRRLDAQTKEYVQNPALLFTKITRREGLVTVWELTDMFWQQQRGVPIAYKFPESGTPVIADAVGVVAKAPHPAAAAAFVDWIGTLEAQKLAAEKAYRLPARTDLPREQLPAWAIEVLAQMRPAAYDRALVAVHGAEWMEKWDREIRGHGLD
;
A
#
# COMPACT_ATOMS: atom_id res chain seq x y z
N MET A 1 62.88 45.64 24.00
CA MET A 1 61.47 45.99 23.79
C MET A 1 60.88 45.01 22.80
N GLY A 2 59.86 44.20 23.19
CA GLY A 2 59.17 43.25 22.27
C GLY A 2 58.83 41.93 22.91
N GLN A 3 58.16 41.91 24.06
CA GLN A 3 57.44 40.75 24.55
C GLN A 3 55.98 41.16 24.74
N GLY A 4 55.11 40.74 23.83
CA GLY A 4 53.68 41.12 23.96
C GLY A 4 52.67 40.49 23.01
N ASP A 5 53.09 39.63 22.07
CA ASP A 5 52.16 39.16 21.03
C ASP A 5 51.82 37.66 20.98
N SER A 6 52.43 36.82 21.84
CA SER A 6 52.15 35.35 21.81
C SER A 6 50.97 34.91 22.65
N ALA A 7 50.40 35.74 23.53
CA ALA A 7 49.32 35.31 24.43
C ALA A 7 47.90 35.55 23.87
N ARG A 8 47.75 36.35 22.81
CA ARG A 8 46.45 36.63 22.19
C ARG A 8 46.04 35.62 21.11
N SER A 9 47.00 35.00 20.43
CA SER A 9 46.72 34.00 19.38
C SER A 9 46.27 32.64 19.94
N THR A 10 46.74 32.27 21.15
CA THR A 10 46.37 30.99 21.76
C THR A 10 44.96 30.98 22.35
N ARG A 11 44.43 32.13 22.79
CA ARG A 11 43.06 32.22 23.30
C ARG A 11 41.99 32.21 22.19
N ALA A 12 42.29 32.73 21.01
CA ALA A 12 41.38 32.70 19.86
C ALA A 12 41.27 31.30 19.25
N ALA A 13 42.35 30.50 19.27
CA ALA A 13 42.36 29.12 18.77
C ALA A 13 41.56 28.13 19.66
N ILE A 14 41.51 28.36 20.96
CA ILE A 14 40.78 27.50 21.91
C ILE A 14 39.26 27.81 21.85
N LEU A 15 38.84 29.07 21.61
CA LEU A 15 37.40 29.39 21.43
C LEU A 15 36.85 28.87 20.09
N GLY A 16 37.68 28.80 19.05
CA GLY A 16 37.28 28.26 17.74
C GLY A 16 37.11 26.72 17.74
N ALA A 17 37.86 26.00 18.57
CA ALA A 17 37.78 24.55 18.71
C ALA A 17 36.56 24.08 19.53
N LEU A 18 36.04 24.91 20.45
CA LEU A 18 34.82 24.57 21.22
C LEU A 18 33.54 24.79 20.43
N LEU A 19 33.52 25.59 19.38
CA LEU A 19 32.33 25.83 18.52
C LEU A 19 32.14 24.77 17.43
N LEU A 20 33.11 23.91 17.15
CA LEU A 20 33.04 22.85 16.16
C LEU A 20 32.55 21.50 16.73
N LEU A 21 32.40 21.37 18.03
CA LEU A 21 31.90 20.14 18.69
C LEU A 21 30.38 20.06 18.85
N THR A 22 29.62 21.07 18.44
CA THR A 22 28.16 21.10 18.55
C THR A 22 27.44 20.67 17.26
N ALA A 23 28.14 20.20 16.22
CA ALA A 23 27.55 19.98 14.90
C ALA A 23 27.23 18.51 14.57
N CYS A 24 27.13 17.63 15.54
CA CYS A 24 26.57 16.28 15.37
C CYS A 24 25.91 15.81 16.66
N ALA A 25 24.91 16.53 17.14
CA ALA A 25 23.94 15.89 18.02
C ALA A 25 23.20 14.87 17.14
N ARG A 26 23.65 13.60 17.13
CA ARG A 26 22.82 12.50 16.65
C ARG A 26 21.50 12.62 17.38
N ASP A 27 20.40 12.59 16.64
CA ASP A 27 19.08 12.45 17.26
C ASP A 27 19.18 11.29 18.26
N ALA A 28 19.01 11.61 19.54
CA ALA A 28 19.16 10.64 20.62
C ALA A 28 17.92 9.74 20.73
N ARG A 29 16.86 10.05 19.94
CA ARG A 29 15.62 9.28 19.92
C ARG A 29 15.89 7.90 19.33
N GLN A 30 15.12 6.92 19.82
CA GLN A 30 15.18 5.56 19.32
C GLN A 30 14.57 5.50 17.91
N PRO A 31 15.32 5.08 16.88
CA PRO A 31 14.77 4.94 15.54
C PRO A 31 13.74 3.80 15.48
N LEU A 32 12.70 4.02 14.69
CA LEU A 32 11.71 3.02 14.31
C LEU A 32 11.51 3.11 12.78
N VAL A 33 11.93 2.09 12.06
CA VAL A 33 11.94 2.09 10.59
C VAL A 33 10.76 1.29 10.04
N LEU A 34 9.91 1.97 9.26
CA LEU A 34 8.73 1.39 8.62
C LEU A 34 8.95 1.25 7.11
N TYR A 35 8.69 0.08 6.53
CA TYR A 35 8.57 -0.09 5.09
C TYR A 35 7.10 -0.23 4.71
N SER A 36 6.63 0.60 3.76
CA SER A 36 5.19 0.74 3.50
C SER A 36 4.87 1.17 2.07
N PRO A 37 3.74 0.71 1.50
CA PRO A 37 3.20 1.20 0.25
C PRO A 37 2.08 2.25 0.41
N HIS A 38 1.85 2.75 1.61
CA HIS A 38 0.66 3.57 1.90
C HIS A 38 0.75 5.03 1.45
N GLY A 39 1.90 5.46 0.94
CA GLY A 39 2.10 6.83 0.51
C GLY A 39 2.38 7.81 1.65
N ARG A 40 2.97 8.91 1.28
CA ARG A 40 3.49 9.93 2.20
C ARG A 40 2.44 10.47 3.19
N ASP A 41 1.22 10.71 2.74
CA ASP A 41 0.21 11.38 3.56
C ASP A 41 -0.16 10.58 4.79
N LEU A 42 -0.38 9.26 4.64
CA LEU A 42 -0.67 8.38 5.75
C LEU A 42 0.55 8.20 6.66
N LEU A 43 1.72 7.98 6.06
CA LEU A 43 2.95 7.73 6.80
C LEU A 43 3.32 8.95 7.65
N GLN A 44 3.23 10.16 7.10
CA GLN A 44 3.50 11.39 7.84
C GLN A 44 2.45 11.66 8.94
N LEU A 45 1.18 11.33 8.71
CA LEU A 45 0.15 11.42 9.73
C LEU A 45 0.50 10.54 10.94
N PHE A 46 0.91 9.30 10.69
CA PHE A 46 1.25 8.36 11.76
C PHE A 46 2.58 8.67 12.43
N GLU A 47 3.61 9.07 11.68
CA GLU A 47 4.85 9.59 12.23
C GLU A 47 4.54 10.71 13.23
N THR A 48 3.87 11.77 12.79
CA THR A 48 3.56 12.93 13.63
C THR A 48 2.74 12.56 14.86
N THR A 49 1.73 11.69 14.69
CA THR A 49 0.84 11.31 15.80
C THR A 49 1.53 10.38 16.80
N TYR A 50 2.30 9.42 16.30
CA TYR A 50 3.02 8.48 17.15
C TYR A 50 4.13 9.15 17.94
N GLU A 51 4.94 9.99 17.30
CA GLU A 51 6.02 10.75 17.95
C GLU A 51 5.50 11.75 18.99
N ALA A 52 4.32 12.35 18.77
CA ALA A 52 3.71 13.23 19.76
C ALA A 52 3.36 12.46 21.05
N ALA A 53 2.98 11.20 20.96
CA ALA A 53 2.70 10.32 22.11
C ALA A 53 3.96 9.63 22.66
N HIS A 54 5.01 9.50 21.83
CA HIS A 54 6.28 8.82 22.13
C HIS A 54 7.47 9.69 21.74
N PRO A 55 7.77 10.77 22.49
CA PRO A 55 8.76 11.79 22.10
C PRO A 55 10.21 11.27 22.09
N ASP A 56 10.46 10.11 22.62
CA ASP A 56 11.74 9.38 22.62
C ASP A 56 11.92 8.50 21.38
N VAL A 57 10.94 8.40 20.49
CA VAL A 57 10.98 7.61 19.25
C VAL A 57 11.13 8.54 18.04
N ASP A 58 11.95 8.13 17.06
CA ASP A 58 12.16 8.76 15.76
C ASP A 58 11.63 7.82 14.66
N VAL A 59 10.42 8.09 14.19
CA VAL A 59 9.78 7.28 13.16
C VAL A 59 10.34 7.64 11.79
N ARG A 60 10.90 6.65 11.12
CA ARG A 60 11.43 6.77 9.76
C ARG A 60 10.69 5.82 8.85
N TRP A 61 10.32 6.25 7.66
CA TRP A 61 9.61 5.39 6.73
C TRP A 61 10.18 5.48 5.32
N LEU A 62 10.02 4.36 4.60
CA LEU A 62 10.28 4.28 3.18
C LEU A 62 8.98 3.91 2.48
N ASP A 63 8.54 4.80 1.57
CA ASP A 63 7.37 4.60 0.72
C ASP A 63 7.79 3.97 -0.61
N MET A 64 7.26 2.76 -0.89
CA MET A 64 7.56 2.01 -2.10
C MET A 64 6.39 1.07 -2.44
N GLY A 65 6.34 0.49 -3.65
CA GLY A 65 5.29 -0.46 -4.01
C GLY A 65 5.24 -1.69 -3.11
N SER A 66 4.05 -2.31 -2.95
CA SER A 66 3.89 -3.47 -2.04
C SER A 66 4.84 -4.62 -2.38
N GLN A 67 5.11 -4.85 -3.67
CA GLN A 67 6.09 -5.86 -4.09
C GLN A 67 7.51 -5.43 -3.75
N ASP A 68 7.83 -4.15 -3.94
CA ASP A 68 9.16 -3.61 -3.63
C ASP A 68 9.46 -3.72 -2.12
N VAL A 69 8.45 -3.51 -1.26
CA VAL A 69 8.57 -3.75 0.19
C VAL A 69 8.93 -5.19 0.48
N TYR A 70 8.18 -6.14 -0.09
CA TYR A 70 8.45 -7.56 0.09
C TYR A 70 9.86 -7.94 -0.39
N ASP A 71 10.24 -7.53 -1.61
CA ASP A 71 11.53 -7.87 -2.20
C ASP A 71 12.68 -7.28 -1.37
N ARG A 72 12.48 -6.09 -0.81
CA ARG A 72 13.45 -5.44 0.04
C ARG A 72 13.59 -6.13 1.40
N VAL A 73 12.50 -6.41 2.10
CA VAL A 73 12.52 -7.18 3.36
C VAL A 73 13.19 -8.53 3.15
N ARG A 74 12.90 -9.20 2.04
CA ARG A 74 13.52 -10.48 1.66
C ARG A 74 15.02 -10.34 1.41
N SER A 75 15.44 -9.35 0.64
CA SER A 75 16.87 -9.14 0.34
C SER A 75 17.68 -8.75 1.56
N GLU A 76 17.07 -8.08 2.52
CA GLU A 76 17.67 -7.64 3.78
C GLU A 76 17.56 -8.68 4.92
N ALA A 77 16.98 -9.86 4.69
CA ALA A 77 16.65 -10.86 5.74
C ALA A 77 17.85 -11.31 6.60
N ALA A 78 19.09 -11.24 6.07
CA ALA A 78 20.30 -11.52 6.83
C ALA A 78 20.70 -10.37 7.77
N ASN A 79 20.38 -9.11 7.42
CA ASN A 79 20.66 -7.90 8.17
C ASN A 79 19.52 -6.89 7.95
N PRO A 80 18.35 -7.09 8.58
CA PRO A 80 17.17 -6.25 8.38
C PRO A 80 17.43 -4.78 8.71
N GLN A 81 16.88 -3.89 7.90
CA GLN A 81 16.94 -2.45 8.12
C GLN A 81 15.58 -1.90 8.56
N ALA A 82 14.50 -2.62 8.29
CA ALA A 82 13.16 -2.28 8.75
C ALA A 82 12.83 -2.97 10.07
N ASP A 83 12.05 -2.28 10.89
CA ASP A 83 11.46 -2.80 12.12
C ASP A 83 10.06 -3.34 11.87
N VAL A 84 9.27 -2.64 11.07
CA VAL A 84 7.89 -2.98 10.77
C VAL A 84 7.66 -2.99 9.27
N TRP A 85 7.03 -4.06 8.79
CA TRP A 85 6.40 -4.10 7.48
C TRP A 85 4.95 -3.63 7.66
N PHE A 86 4.63 -2.47 7.08
CA PHE A 86 3.35 -1.80 7.29
C PHE A 86 2.62 -1.58 5.97
N GLY A 87 1.58 -2.37 5.72
CA GLY A 87 0.72 -2.24 4.54
C GLY A 87 1.09 -3.12 3.36
N GLY A 88 0.14 -3.28 2.50
CA GLY A 88 0.11 -4.21 1.39
C GLY A 88 -0.80 -5.41 1.64
N PRO A 89 -1.23 -6.11 0.58
CA PRO A 89 -2.15 -7.23 0.69
C PRO A 89 -1.65 -8.33 1.61
N ASP A 90 -2.53 -8.87 2.42
CA ASP A 90 -2.26 -10.03 3.30
C ASP A 90 -1.69 -11.24 2.56
N THR A 91 -2.00 -11.40 1.27
CA THR A 91 -1.42 -12.45 0.42
C THR A 91 0.09 -12.33 0.25
N ILE A 92 0.63 -11.10 0.21
CA ILE A 92 2.08 -10.86 0.18
C ILE A 92 2.68 -11.13 1.57
N PHE A 93 1.98 -10.76 2.64
CA PHE A 93 2.40 -11.08 4.00
C PHE A 93 2.41 -12.60 4.27
N ALA A 94 1.40 -13.34 3.78
CA ALA A 94 1.37 -14.80 3.87
C ALA A 94 2.60 -15.43 3.21
N ARG A 95 3.03 -14.90 2.07
CA ARG A 95 4.25 -15.32 1.38
C ARG A 95 5.51 -15.00 2.21
N GLY A 96 5.60 -13.77 2.74
CA GLY A 96 6.70 -13.38 3.61
C GLY A 96 6.76 -14.21 4.90
N ALA A 97 5.61 -14.54 5.48
CA ALA A 97 5.52 -15.42 6.65
C ALA A 97 6.03 -16.85 6.35
N ALA A 98 5.67 -17.40 5.19
CA ALA A 98 6.15 -18.71 4.76
C ALA A 98 7.67 -18.75 4.53
N GLU A 99 8.28 -17.64 4.18
CA GLU A 99 9.72 -17.46 4.00
C GLU A 99 10.46 -17.03 5.30
N GLY A 100 9.75 -16.92 6.44
CA GLY A 100 10.34 -16.53 7.72
C GLY A 100 10.77 -15.08 7.83
N LEU A 101 10.16 -14.18 7.06
CA LEU A 101 10.48 -12.75 7.04
C LEU A 101 9.82 -11.94 8.16
N LEU A 102 8.90 -12.55 8.92
CA LEU A 102 8.13 -11.92 9.99
C LEU A 102 8.41 -12.59 11.34
N ALA A 103 8.40 -11.79 12.39
CA ALA A 103 8.50 -12.23 13.78
C ALA A 103 7.11 -12.31 14.42
N PRO A 104 6.85 -13.29 15.30
CA PRO A 104 5.60 -13.37 16.01
C PRO A 104 5.44 -12.21 17.00
N HIS A 105 4.30 -11.54 16.93
CA HIS A 105 3.90 -10.52 17.90
C HIS A 105 2.37 -10.42 17.91
N ARG A 106 1.72 -10.78 19.03
CA ARG A 106 0.27 -10.68 19.15
C ARG A 106 -0.13 -9.36 19.79
N PRO A 107 -0.68 -8.40 19.01
CA PRO A 107 -1.12 -7.13 19.55
C PRO A 107 -2.39 -7.29 20.41
N PRO A 108 -2.65 -6.40 21.40
CA PRO A 108 -3.83 -6.45 22.26
C PRO A 108 -5.18 -6.41 21.51
N TRP A 109 -5.20 -5.85 20.30
CA TRP A 109 -6.39 -5.71 19.47
C TRP A 109 -6.63 -6.89 18.51
N ALA A 110 -5.79 -7.93 18.55
CA ALA A 110 -5.91 -9.08 17.64
C ALA A 110 -7.29 -9.75 17.66
N ASP A 111 -7.95 -9.81 18.81
CA ASP A 111 -9.26 -10.45 18.95
C ASP A 111 -10.42 -9.61 18.40
N ALA A 112 -10.16 -8.36 18.05
CA ALA A 112 -11.10 -7.51 17.34
C ALA A 112 -11.17 -7.76 15.82
N LEU A 113 -10.36 -8.68 15.31
CA LEU A 113 -10.33 -9.06 13.89
C LEU A 113 -11.07 -10.37 13.64
N THR A 114 -11.55 -10.55 12.41
CA THR A 114 -12.02 -11.86 11.93
C THR A 114 -10.87 -12.87 11.87
N ALA A 115 -11.19 -14.16 11.85
CA ALA A 115 -10.17 -15.22 11.89
C ALA A 115 -9.22 -15.18 10.66
N ASP A 116 -9.75 -14.83 9.50
CA ASP A 116 -9.01 -14.70 8.23
C ASP A 116 -8.09 -13.47 8.18
N CYS A 117 -8.29 -12.53 9.09
CA CYS A 117 -7.44 -11.34 9.26
C CYS A 117 -6.33 -11.52 10.30
N ARG A 118 -6.11 -12.74 10.78
CA ARG A 118 -5.08 -13.10 11.77
C ARG A 118 -4.22 -14.24 11.22
N ALA A 119 -2.95 -13.97 10.98
CA ALA A 119 -2.05 -15.01 10.50
C ALA A 119 -1.78 -16.10 11.56
N PRO A 120 -1.63 -17.37 11.15
CA PRO A 120 -1.13 -18.40 12.05
C PRO A 120 0.22 -17.99 12.68
N GLY A 121 0.38 -18.29 13.97
CA GLY A 121 1.60 -17.95 14.70
C GLY A 121 1.79 -16.47 14.99
N ASP A 122 0.73 -15.67 14.91
CA ASP A 122 0.75 -14.22 15.21
C ASP A 122 1.80 -13.42 14.39
N LEU A 123 2.01 -13.78 13.13
CA LEU A 123 3.04 -13.21 12.26
C LEU A 123 2.64 -11.89 11.61
N TYR A 124 1.34 -11.71 11.29
CA TYR A 124 0.78 -10.47 10.78
C TYR A 124 -0.72 -10.38 11.05
N PHE A 125 -1.26 -9.16 10.97
CA PHE A 125 -2.66 -8.86 11.24
C PHE A 125 -3.17 -7.84 10.23
N CYS A 126 -4.44 -7.96 9.80
CA CYS A 126 -5.05 -6.94 8.95
C CYS A 126 -5.28 -5.65 9.74
N LEU A 127 -5.06 -4.52 9.10
CA LEU A 127 -5.34 -3.19 9.65
C LEU A 127 -6.49 -2.51 8.93
N TYR A 128 -6.46 -2.53 7.60
CA TYR A 128 -7.39 -1.80 6.76
C TYR A 128 -7.96 -2.69 5.67
N LEU A 129 -9.15 -2.34 5.22
CA LEU A 129 -9.77 -2.93 4.05
C LEU A 129 -9.79 -1.92 2.91
N THR A 130 -9.51 -2.37 1.71
CA THR A 130 -9.66 -1.58 0.50
C THR A 130 -10.10 -2.48 -0.66
N ALA A 131 -10.39 -1.87 -1.81
CA ALA A 131 -10.80 -2.59 -3.00
C ALA A 131 -10.40 -1.82 -4.26
N PRO A 132 -10.01 -2.48 -5.35
CA PRO A 132 -9.93 -1.84 -6.65
C PRO A 132 -11.31 -1.44 -7.14
N VAL A 133 -11.38 -0.25 -7.73
CA VAL A 133 -12.58 0.31 -8.35
C VAL A 133 -12.29 0.77 -9.77
N LEU A 134 -13.35 0.86 -10.58
CA LEU A 134 -13.28 1.44 -11.91
C LEU A 134 -13.21 2.95 -11.79
N VAL A 135 -12.16 3.56 -12.31
CA VAL A 135 -11.93 5.01 -12.23
C VAL A 135 -11.95 5.62 -13.61
N TYR A 136 -12.55 6.78 -13.75
CA TYR A 136 -12.62 7.51 -15.01
C TYR A 136 -12.45 9.01 -14.82
N ASN A 137 -11.94 9.68 -15.85
CA ASN A 137 -11.90 11.15 -15.90
C ASN A 137 -13.31 11.68 -16.14
N ARG A 138 -13.94 12.29 -15.13
CA ARG A 138 -15.34 12.75 -15.16
C ARG A 138 -15.59 13.93 -16.09
N ASP A 139 -14.55 14.67 -16.47
CA ASP A 139 -14.65 15.79 -17.40
C ASP A 139 -14.58 15.33 -18.87
N ALA A 140 -14.16 14.09 -19.12
CA ALA A 140 -13.98 13.53 -20.44
C ALA A 140 -14.93 12.36 -20.74
N VAL A 141 -15.42 11.69 -19.70
CA VAL A 141 -16.29 10.52 -19.78
C VAL A 141 -17.55 10.77 -18.96
N PRO A 142 -18.72 10.89 -19.59
CA PRO A 142 -20.00 10.96 -18.89
C PRO A 142 -20.21 9.73 -17.99
N ALA A 143 -20.82 9.92 -16.83
CA ALA A 143 -21.02 8.82 -15.87
C ALA A 143 -21.81 7.64 -16.46
N ALA A 144 -22.77 7.90 -17.36
CA ALA A 144 -23.55 6.87 -18.03
C ALA A 144 -22.72 6.03 -19.04
N GLU A 145 -21.60 6.58 -19.53
CA GLU A 145 -20.71 5.92 -20.48
C GLU A 145 -19.49 5.27 -19.82
N ALA A 146 -19.24 5.61 -18.55
CA ALA A 146 -18.11 5.06 -17.80
C ALA A 146 -18.30 3.54 -17.56
N PRO A 147 -17.21 2.76 -17.55
CA PRO A 147 -17.26 1.33 -17.26
C PRO A 147 -18.06 1.06 -15.97
N ALA A 148 -18.97 0.08 -16.01
CA ALA A 148 -19.78 -0.35 -14.87
C ALA A 148 -19.32 -1.70 -14.31
N ASP A 149 -18.61 -2.49 -15.12
CA ASP A 149 -18.02 -3.76 -14.69
C ASP A 149 -16.64 -3.97 -15.34
N TRP A 150 -15.92 -4.98 -14.88
CA TRP A 150 -14.58 -5.34 -15.35
C TRP A 150 -14.54 -5.58 -16.87
N ASP A 151 -15.53 -6.28 -17.41
CA ASP A 151 -15.59 -6.60 -18.83
C ASP A 151 -15.82 -5.37 -19.73
N ASP A 152 -16.37 -4.30 -19.18
CA ASP A 152 -16.53 -3.05 -19.92
C ASP A 152 -15.18 -2.42 -20.32
N LEU A 153 -14.12 -2.68 -19.55
CA LEU A 153 -12.77 -2.23 -19.88
C LEU A 153 -12.24 -2.86 -21.18
N LEU A 154 -12.80 -4.01 -21.59
CA LEU A 154 -12.39 -4.75 -22.79
C LEU A 154 -13.03 -4.20 -24.07
N ALA A 155 -13.95 -3.24 -23.95
CA ALA A 155 -14.66 -2.68 -25.09
C ALA A 155 -13.73 -1.86 -26.00
N ALA A 156 -13.84 -2.03 -27.32
CA ALA A 156 -13.00 -1.37 -28.31
C ALA A 156 -12.95 0.17 -28.21
N ARG A 157 -14.00 0.80 -27.65
CA ARG A 157 -14.02 2.25 -27.40
C ARG A 157 -12.92 2.74 -26.45
N TRP A 158 -12.36 1.84 -25.64
CA TRP A 158 -11.29 2.14 -24.69
C TRP A 158 -9.89 1.89 -25.26
N LYS A 159 -9.75 1.44 -26.50
CA LYS A 159 -8.44 1.16 -27.11
C LYS A 159 -7.52 2.38 -27.01
N GLY A 160 -6.36 2.19 -26.35
CA GLY A 160 -5.38 3.23 -26.10
C GLY A 160 -5.83 4.31 -25.11
N LYS A 161 -6.89 4.06 -24.30
CA LYS A 161 -7.41 5.00 -23.30
C LYS A 161 -7.38 4.44 -21.88
N VAL A 162 -7.07 3.17 -21.72
CA VAL A 162 -6.89 2.53 -20.41
C VAL A 162 -5.47 2.78 -19.92
N LEU A 163 -5.32 3.20 -18.69
CA LEU A 163 -4.04 3.21 -17.98
C LEU A 163 -4.14 2.20 -16.84
N ILE A 164 -3.12 1.37 -16.68
CA ILE A 164 -3.07 0.39 -15.60
C ILE A 164 -1.81 0.66 -14.77
N ARG A 165 -1.93 0.67 -13.45
CA ARG A 165 -0.76 0.65 -12.57
C ARG A 165 -0.02 -0.67 -12.77
N ASP A 166 1.29 -0.61 -12.95
CA ASP A 166 2.10 -1.81 -13.22
C ASP A 166 1.85 -2.91 -12.18
N PRO A 167 1.29 -4.07 -12.56
CA PRO A 167 0.96 -5.15 -11.66
C PRO A 167 2.19 -5.84 -11.06
N LEU A 168 3.39 -5.65 -11.64
CA LEU A 168 4.62 -6.20 -11.05
C LEU A 168 5.00 -5.46 -9.76
N ALA A 169 4.65 -4.17 -9.63
CA ALA A 169 4.93 -3.37 -8.45
C ALA A 169 3.70 -3.18 -7.53
N SER A 170 2.49 -3.27 -8.10
CA SER A 170 1.24 -2.97 -7.39
C SER A 170 0.57 -4.20 -6.81
N GLY A 171 0.45 -4.26 -5.48
CA GLY A 171 -0.34 -5.29 -4.79
C GLY A 171 -1.82 -5.28 -5.18
N THR A 172 -2.41 -4.10 -5.36
CA THR A 172 -3.82 -3.93 -5.80
C THR A 172 -4.04 -4.55 -7.18
N MET A 173 -3.17 -4.25 -8.15
CA MET A 173 -3.31 -4.82 -9.50
C MET A 173 -3.02 -6.32 -9.52
N ARG A 174 -2.05 -6.80 -8.73
CA ARG A 174 -1.81 -8.25 -8.55
C ARG A 174 -3.04 -8.95 -8.01
N THR A 175 -3.73 -8.35 -7.04
CA THR A 175 -4.95 -8.91 -6.47
C THR A 175 -6.07 -9.00 -7.50
N LEU A 176 -6.29 -7.95 -8.32
CA LEU A 176 -7.26 -7.97 -9.40
C LEU A 176 -6.94 -9.05 -10.45
N PHE A 177 -5.69 -9.08 -10.94
CA PHE A 177 -5.27 -10.06 -11.95
C PHE A 177 -5.36 -11.47 -11.39
N GLY A 178 -4.94 -11.67 -10.13
CA GLY A 178 -5.06 -12.94 -9.42
C GLY A 178 -6.52 -13.41 -9.29
N MET A 179 -7.45 -12.49 -8.96
CA MET A 179 -8.88 -12.80 -8.93
C MET A 179 -9.40 -13.28 -10.29
N VAL A 180 -9.06 -12.59 -11.37
CA VAL A 180 -9.48 -12.97 -12.73
C VAL A 180 -9.00 -14.37 -13.08
N LEU A 181 -7.74 -14.68 -12.77
CA LEU A 181 -7.13 -15.98 -13.04
C LEU A 181 -7.72 -17.08 -12.13
N ALA A 182 -7.91 -16.80 -10.84
CA ALA A 182 -8.52 -17.76 -9.91
C ALA A 182 -9.98 -18.08 -10.24
N LYS A 183 -10.77 -17.07 -10.67
CA LYS A 183 -12.12 -17.31 -11.18
C LYS A 183 -12.11 -18.21 -12.41
N SER A 184 -11.19 -17.98 -13.34
CA SER A 184 -11.02 -18.86 -14.52
C SER A 184 -10.74 -20.31 -14.12
N VAL A 185 -9.85 -20.52 -13.14
CA VAL A 185 -9.56 -21.87 -12.63
C VAL A 185 -10.80 -22.51 -11.99
N ALA A 186 -11.54 -21.75 -11.18
CA ALA A 186 -12.77 -22.26 -10.56
C ALA A 186 -13.86 -22.65 -11.60
N GLU A 187 -13.95 -21.91 -12.70
CA GLU A 187 -14.96 -22.15 -13.75
C GLU A 187 -14.55 -23.25 -14.75
N THR A 188 -13.26 -23.37 -15.07
CA THR A 188 -12.79 -24.18 -16.20
C THR A 188 -11.71 -25.19 -15.86
N GLY A 189 -11.18 -25.18 -14.62
CA GLY A 189 -10.03 -25.97 -14.22
C GLY A 189 -8.68 -25.42 -14.70
N SER A 190 -8.65 -24.28 -15.44
CA SER A 190 -7.44 -23.67 -16.00
C SER A 190 -7.47 -22.14 -15.88
N PRO A 191 -6.32 -21.46 -15.74
CA PRO A 191 -6.23 -20.00 -15.77
C PRO A 191 -6.33 -19.41 -17.19
N ASP A 192 -6.44 -20.22 -18.25
CA ASP A 192 -6.30 -19.80 -19.64
C ASP A 192 -7.33 -18.76 -20.07
N ARG A 193 -8.61 -18.90 -19.67
CA ARG A 193 -9.63 -17.87 -19.94
C ARG A 193 -9.33 -16.56 -19.23
N GLY A 194 -8.73 -16.63 -18.04
CA GLY A 194 -8.28 -15.44 -17.32
C GLY A 194 -7.12 -14.75 -18.05
N PHE A 195 -6.17 -15.51 -18.57
CA PHE A 195 -5.09 -14.93 -19.40
C PHE A 195 -5.61 -14.33 -20.70
N GLU A 196 -6.63 -14.93 -21.32
CA GLU A 196 -7.30 -14.33 -22.49
C GLU A 196 -7.99 -13.01 -22.14
N TRP A 197 -8.64 -12.94 -20.99
CA TRP A 197 -9.20 -11.69 -20.48
C TRP A 197 -8.11 -10.62 -20.30
N LEU A 198 -6.96 -10.98 -19.72
CA LEU A 198 -5.82 -10.08 -19.54
C LEU A 198 -5.20 -9.64 -20.88
N ARG A 199 -5.16 -10.49 -21.92
CA ARG A 199 -4.75 -10.07 -23.29
C ARG A 199 -5.70 -9.05 -23.86
N ARG A 200 -7.00 -9.25 -23.72
CA ARG A 200 -8.00 -8.29 -24.16
C ARG A 200 -7.91 -6.95 -23.44
N LEU A 201 -7.58 -6.97 -22.12
CA LEU A 201 -7.31 -5.76 -21.37
C LEU A 201 -6.04 -5.06 -21.87
N ASP A 202 -4.97 -5.82 -22.11
CA ASP A 202 -3.71 -5.30 -22.65
C ASP A 202 -3.92 -4.59 -23.99
N ALA A 203 -4.74 -5.16 -24.87
CA ALA A 203 -5.10 -4.54 -26.16
C ALA A 203 -5.82 -3.19 -26.04
N GLN A 204 -6.46 -2.90 -24.90
CA GLN A 204 -7.06 -1.59 -24.59
C GLN A 204 -6.09 -0.67 -23.86
N THR A 205 -5.06 -1.25 -23.21
CA THR A 205 -4.14 -0.54 -22.33
C THR A 205 -3.15 0.29 -23.15
N LYS A 206 -3.11 1.58 -22.84
CA LYS A 206 -2.13 2.50 -23.43
C LYS A 206 -0.76 2.35 -22.78
N GLU A 207 -0.75 2.16 -21.47
CA GLU A 207 0.48 2.15 -20.70
C GLU A 207 0.28 1.48 -19.34
N TYR A 208 1.30 0.75 -18.89
CA TYR A 208 1.47 0.28 -17.53
C TYR A 208 2.32 1.28 -16.74
N VAL A 209 1.68 2.03 -15.86
CA VAL A 209 2.28 3.20 -15.20
C VAL A 209 3.02 2.77 -13.93
N GLN A 210 4.28 3.21 -13.78
CA GLN A 210 5.16 2.76 -12.70
C GLN A 210 4.83 3.29 -11.30
N ASN A 211 4.17 4.43 -11.18
CA ASN A 211 3.79 4.96 -9.87
C ASN A 211 2.43 5.67 -9.89
N PRO A 212 1.74 5.76 -8.71
CA PRO A 212 0.42 6.38 -8.61
C PRO A 212 0.37 7.85 -9.00
N ALA A 213 1.34 8.65 -8.60
CA ALA A 213 1.34 10.09 -8.89
C ALA A 213 1.37 10.37 -10.40
N LEU A 214 2.15 9.56 -11.13
CA LEU A 214 2.20 9.63 -12.60
C LEU A 214 0.87 9.19 -13.22
N LEU A 215 0.24 8.13 -12.68
CA LEU A 215 -1.07 7.66 -13.14
C LEU A 215 -2.12 8.79 -13.08
N PHE A 216 -2.24 9.45 -11.92
CA PHE A 216 -3.20 10.54 -11.74
C PHE A 216 -2.87 11.76 -12.59
N THR A 217 -1.60 12.08 -12.76
CA THR A 217 -1.16 13.14 -13.68
C THR A 217 -1.61 12.86 -15.11
N LYS A 218 -1.42 11.62 -15.58
CA LYS A 218 -1.82 11.20 -16.93
C LYS A 218 -3.35 11.20 -17.12
N ILE A 219 -4.11 10.72 -16.14
CA ILE A 219 -5.58 10.78 -16.17
C ILE A 219 -6.06 12.23 -16.22
N THR A 220 -5.49 13.12 -15.39
CA THR A 220 -5.83 14.55 -15.39
C THR A 220 -5.57 15.21 -16.73
N ARG A 221 -4.47 14.86 -17.39
CA ARG A 221 -4.10 15.35 -18.73
C ARG A 221 -4.85 14.68 -19.87
N ARG A 222 -5.75 13.73 -19.56
CA ARG A 222 -6.49 12.94 -20.54
C ARG A 222 -5.58 12.12 -21.48
N GLU A 223 -4.40 11.75 -20.99
CA GLU A 223 -3.50 10.83 -21.72
C GLU A 223 -4.04 9.40 -21.69
N GLY A 224 -4.89 9.06 -20.71
CA GLY A 224 -5.82 7.97 -20.63
C GLY A 224 -7.11 8.47 -20.00
N LEU A 225 -8.19 7.76 -20.17
CA LEU A 225 -9.53 8.19 -19.72
C LEU A 225 -10.10 7.32 -18.60
N VAL A 226 -9.67 6.07 -18.54
CA VAL A 226 -10.11 5.08 -17.54
C VAL A 226 -8.92 4.34 -16.95
N THR A 227 -9.08 3.90 -15.72
CA THR A 227 -8.11 3.06 -15.01
C THR A 227 -8.81 2.21 -13.97
N VAL A 228 -8.07 1.29 -13.36
CA VAL A 228 -8.45 0.61 -12.13
C VAL A 228 -7.51 1.07 -11.03
N TRP A 229 -8.03 1.42 -9.88
CA TRP A 229 -7.23 1.87 -8.79
C TRP A 229 -7.85 1.57 -7.42
N GLU A 230 -7.05 1.71 -6.38
CA GLU A 230 -7.48 1.55 -5.00
C GLU A 230 -8.46 2.65 -4.58
N LEU A 231 -9.57 2.24 -3.96
CA LEU A 231 -10.68 3.13 -3.57
C LEU A 231 -10.23 4.29 -2.68
N THR A 232 -9.41 4.02 -1.67
CA THR A 232 -9.06 5.03 -0.67
C THR A 232 -8.26 6.18 -1.24
N ASP A 233 -7.42 5.92 -2.24
CA ASP A 233 -6.68 6.96 -2.95
C ASP A 233 -7.60 7.87 -3.76
N MET A 234 -8.78 7.40 -4.18
CA MET A 234 -9.76 8.21 -4.93
C MET A 234 -10.22 9.41 -4.12
N PHE A 235 -10.47 9.24 -2.83
CA PHE A 235 -10.90 10.34 -1.95
C PHE A 235 -9.82 11.42 -1.84
N TRP A 236 -8.55 11.01 -1.66
CA TRP A 236 -7.43 11.94 -1.64
C TRP A 236 -7.28 12.72 -2.94
N GLN A 237 -7.39 12.05 -4.08
CA GLN A 237 -7.24 12.69 -5.38
C GLN A 237 -8.40 13.63 -5.67
N GLN A 238 -9.64 13.25 -5.30
CA GLN A 238 -10.80 14.12 -5.44
C GLN A 238 -10.68 15.39 -4.60
N GLN A 239 -10.19 15.30 -3.36
CA GLN A 239 -9.91 16.47 -2.52
C GLN A 239 -8.86 17.42 -3.12
N ARG A 240 -7.88 16.86 -3.85
CA ARG A 240 -6.85 17.64 -4.56
C ARG A 240 -7.35 18.21 -5.89
N GLY A 241 -8.63 18.05 -6.20
CA GLY A 241 -9.23 18.56 -7.43
C GLY A 241 -8.92 17.78 -8.68
N VAL A 242 -8.38 16.56 -8.57
CA VAL A 242 -8.20 15.65 -9.71
C VAL A 242 -9.59 15.31 -10.27
N PRO A 243 -9.83 15.48 -11.59
CA PRO A 243 -11.15 15.31 -12.19
C PRO A 243 -11.51 13.85 -12.41
N ILE A 244 -11.53 13.06 -11.34
CA ILE A 244 -11.86 11.64 -11.38
C ILE A 244 -13.18 11.33 -10.66
N ALA A 245 -13.84 10.28 -11.12
CA ALA A 245 -14.91 9.62 -10.41
C ALA A 245 -14.67 8.10 -10.48
N TYR A 246 -15.39 7.34 -9.63
CA TYR A 246 -15.25 5.89 -9.58
C TYR A 246 -16.61 5.21 -9.57
N LYS A 247 -16.59 3.92 -9.92
CA LYS A 247 -17.71 2.99 -9.72
C LYS A 247 -17.21 1.70 -9.12
N PHE A 248 -18.02 1.11 -8.24
CA PHE A 248 -17.83 -0.29 -7.89
C PHE A 248 -18.25 -1.16 -9.07
N PRO A 249 -17.48 -2.19 -9.43
CA PRO A 249 -17.89 -3.13 -10.48
C PRO A 249 -19.13 -3.91 -10.05
N GLU A 250 -20.08 -4.09 -10.97
CA GLU A 250 -21.36 -4.75 -10.70
C GLU A 250 -21.18 -6.22 -10.29
N SER A 251 -20.22 -6.91 -10.88
CA SER A 251 -19.86 -8.31 -10.57
C SER A 251 -19.09 -8.49 -9.25
N GLY A 252 -18.80 -7.37 -8.56
CA GLY A 252 -18.05 -7.35 -7.31
C GLY A 252 -16.55 -7.11 -7.50
N THR A 253 -15.89 -6.75 -6.40
CA THR A 253 -14.47 -6.41 -6.35
C THR A 253 -13.72 -7.27 -5.33
N PRO A 254 -12.45 -7.62 -5.55
CA PRO A 254 -11.66 -8.28 -4.51
C PRO A 254 -11.44 -7.31 -3.36
N VAL A 255 -11.84 -7.72 -2.15
CA VAL A 255 -11.49 -6.97 -0.94
C VAL A 255 -10.06 -7.30 -0.56
N ILE A 256 -9.25 -6.28 -0.45
CA ILE A 256 -7.85 -6.36 -0.06
C ILE A 256 -7.78 -6.01 1.42
N ALA A 257 -7.20 -6.89 2.20
CA ALA A 257 -6.87 -6.62 3.59
C ALA A 257 -5.40 -6.22 3.68
N ASP A 258 -5.15 -4.94 3.95
CA ASP A 258 -3.81 -4.46 4.21
C ASP A 258 -3.34 -4.91 5.59
N ALA A 259 -2.13 -5.46 5.67
CA ALA A 259 -1.61 -6.05 6.89
C ALA A 259 -0.44 -5.28 7.50
N VAL A 260 -0.12 -5.62 8.74
CA VAL A 260 1.06 -5.16 9.48
C VAL A 260 1.72 -6.34 10.18
N GLY A 261 3.05 -6.33 10.25
CA GLY A 261 3.82 -7.32 10.98
C GLY A 261 5.19 -6.79 11.39
N VAL A 262 5.75 -7.36 12.45
CA VAL A 262 7.12 -7.10 12.88
C VAL A 262 8.07 -7.85 11.94
N VAL A 263 9.11 -7.19 11.44
CA VAL A 263 10.11 -7.84 10.59
C VAL A 263 10.95 -8.81 11.42
N ALA A 264 11.24 -9.99 10.88
CA ALA A 264 12.10 -10.97 11.54
C ALA A 264 13.50 -10.37 11.80
N LYS A 265 14.01 -10.51 13.02
CA LYS A 265 15.29 -9.92 13.45
C LYS A 265 15.33 -8.39 13.33
N ALA A 266 14.19 -7.70 13.45
CA ALA A 266 14.13 -6.24 13.44
C ALA A 266 15.21 -5.62 14.33
N PRO A 267 15.87 -4.52 13.90
CA PRO A 267 16.88 -3.84 14.72
C PRO A 267 16.34 -3.34 16.07
N HIS A 268 15.06 -2.95 16.12
CA HIS A 268 14.41 -2.38 17.31
C HIS A 268 13.10 -3.12 17.64
N PRO A 269 13.14 -4.41 18.03
CA PRO A 269 11.94 -5.25 18.12
C PRO A 269 10.92 -4.76 19.16
N ALA A 270 11.36 -4.12 20.26
CA ALA A 270 10.45 -3.56 21.26
C ALA A 270 9.70 -2.33 20.73
N ALA A 271 10.37 -1.45 19.99
CA ALA A 271 9.73 -0.30 19.35
C ALA A 271 8.76 -0.75 18.23
N ALA A 272 9.16 -1.77 17.45
CA ALA A 272 8.29 -2.37 16.43
C ALA A 272 7.00 -2.94 17.04
N ALA A 273 7.11 -3.72 18.12
CA ALA A 273 5.97 -4.28 18.84
C ALA A 273 5.05 -3.17 19.37
N ALA A 274 5.61 -2.14 20.02
CA ALA A 274 4.85 -1.02 20.55
C ALA A 274 4.10 -0.23 19.46
N PHE A 275 4.72 -0.05 18.28
CA PHE A 275 4.05 0.58 17.14
C PHE A 275 2.92 -0.29 16.59
N VAL A 276 3.12 -1.60 16.47
CA VAL A 276 2.09 -2.54 16.03
C VAL A 276 0.92 -2.55 17.02
N ASP A 277 1.20 -2.49 18.33
CA ASP A 277 0.16 -2.37 19.35
C ASP A 277 -0.66 -1.09 19.23
N TRP A 278 0.01 0.03 18.96
CA TRP A 278 -0.63 1.33 18.84
C TRP A 278 -1.48 1.48 17.56
N ILE A 279 -0.95 1.04 16.40
CA ILE A 279 -1.58 1.34 15.10
C ILE A 279 -2.95 0.68 14.92
N GLY A 280 -3.21 -0.42 15.61
CA GLY A 280 -4.49 -1.11 15.60
C GLY A 280 -5.43 -0.70 16.73
N THR A 281 -5.08 0.28 17.59
CA THR A 281 -6.02 0.80 18.62
C THR A 281 -7.22 1.45 17.96
N LEU A 282 -8.34 1.55 18.71
CA LEU A 282 -9.55 2.24 18.21
C LEU A 282 -9.25 3.68 17.80
N GLU A 283 -8.41 4.38 18.56
CA GLU A 283 -8.03 5.77 18.29
C GLU A 283 -7.24 5.90 16.99
N ALA A 284 -6.22 5.07 16.77
CA ALA A 284 -5.42 5.08 15.55
C ALA A 284 -6.26 4.68 14.33
N GLN A 285 -7.17 3.72 14.49
CA GLN A 285 -8.07 3.27 13.42
C GLN A 285 -9.11 4.35 13.04
N LYS A 286 -9.67 5.05 14.02
CA LYS A 286 -10.55 6.21 13.77
C LYS A 286 -9.80 7.35 13.10
N LEU A 287 -8.60 7.67 13.59
CA LEU A 287 -7.73 8.68 12.98
C LEU A 287 -7.45 8.35 11.51
N ALA A 288 -7.11 7.08 11.22
CA ALA A 288 -6.88 6.61 9.86
C ALA A 288 -8.13 6.73 8.98
N ALA A 289 -9.30 6.40 9.50
CA ALA A 289 -10.56 6.53 8.77
C ALA A 289 -10.91 8.00 8.50
N GLU A 290 -10.78 8.88 9.48
CA GLU A 290 -11.17 10.28 9.38
C GLU A 290 -10.20 11.12 8.55
N LYS A 291 -8.90 10.86 8.68
CA LYS A 291 -7.85 11.73 8.12
C LYS A 291 -7.15 11.13 6.91
N ALA A 292 -7.21 9.81 6.72
CA ALA A 292 -6.47 9.12 5.67
C ALA A 292 -7.32 8.16 4.83
N TYR A 293 -8.64 8.20 4.96
CA TYR A 293 -9.57 7.36 4.20
C TYR A 293 -9.24 5.87 4.28
N ARG A 294 -8.84 5.37 5.46
CA ARG A 294 -8.59 3.94 5.66
C ARG A 294 -9.81 3.29 6.29
N LEU A 295 -10.33 2.25 5.66
CA LEU A 295 -11.47 1.49 6.19
C LEU A 295 -10.94 0.48 7.21
N PRO A 296 -11.28 0.59 8.51
CA PRO A 296 -10.76 -0.32 9.52
C PRO A 296 -11.15 -1.77 9.28
N ALA A 297 -10.22 -2.70 9.50
CA ALA A 297 -10.49 -4.14 9.47
C ALA A 297 -11.11 -4.65 10.78
N ARG A 298 -11.09 -3.85 11.84
CA ARG A 298 -11.66 -4.19 13.14
C ARG A 298 -13.17 -4.36 13.06
N THR A 299 -13.68 -5.39 13.74
CA THR A 299 -15.12 -5.71 13.79
C THR A 299 -15.86 -5.09 14.98
N ASP A 300 -15.11 -4.58 15.95
CA ASP A 300 -15.65 -3.99 17.20
C ASP A 300 -15.78 -2.45 17.14
N LEU A 301 -15.44 -1.82 16.00
CA LEU A 301 -15.67 -0.40 15.79
C LEU A 301 -17.12 -0.19 15.28
N PRO A 302 -17.98 0.47 16.11
CA PRO A 302 -19.38 0.69 15.72
C PRO A 302 -19.50 1.52 14.45
N ARG A 303 -20.40 1.13 13.55
CA ARG A 303 -20.61 1.80 12.25
C ARG A 303 -20.90 3.29 12.38
N GLU A 304 -21.66 3.68 13.40
CA GLU A 304 -22.01 5.08 13.69
C GLU A 304 -20.82 5.95 14.10
N GLN A 305 -19.69 5.33 14.42
CA GLN A 305 -18.43 6.02 14.72
C GLN A 305 -17.51 6.12 13.50
N LEU A 306 -17.91 5.54 12.37
CA LEU A 306 -17.18 5.68 11.11
C LEU A 306 -17.59 6.99 10.41
N PRO A 307 -16.67 7.63 9.68
CA PRO A 307 -17.02 8.78 8.83
C PRO A 307 -18.01 8.38 7.73
N ALA A 308 -18.82 9.34 7.27
CA ALA A 308 -19.89 9.11 6.29
C ALA A 308 -19.41 8.36 5.04
N TRP A 309 -18.23 8.70 4.52
CA TRP A 309 -17.65 8.03 3.37
C TRP A 309 -17.47 6.51 3.58
N ALA A 310 -17.04 6.11 4.78
CA ALA A 310 -16.80 4.69 5.08
C ALA A 310 -18.13 3.91 5.18
N ILE A 311 -19.17 4.54 5.74
CA ILE A 311 -20.52 3.97 5.79
C ILE A 311 -21.06 3.76 4.37
N GLU A 312 -20.89 4.76 3.50
CA GLU A 312 -21.31 4.70 2.10
C GLU A 312 -20.56 3.60 1.32
N VAL A 313 -19.24 3.52 1.49
CA VAL A 313 -18.39 2.48 0.88
C VAL A 313 -18.86 1.08 1.31
N LEU A 314 -19.06 0.86 2.60
CA LEU A 314 -19.53 -0.43 3.14
C LEU A 314 -20.93 -0.81 2.62
N ALA A 315 -21.78 0.17 2.27
CA ALA A 315 -23.09 -0.10 1.71
C ALA A 315 -23.04 -0.46 0.21
N GLN A 316 -22.05 0.05 -0.52
CA GLN A 316 -21.92 -0.13 -1.97
C GLN A 316 -20.98 -1.27 -2.36
N MET A 317 -19.92 -1.50 -1.57
CA MET A 317 -18.90 -2.50 -1.87
C MET A 317 -19.47 -3.91 -1.83
N ARG A 318 -19.33 -4.63 -2.94
CA ARG A 318 -19.71 -6.04 -3.08
C ARG A 318 -18.45 -6.89 -3.17
N PRO A 319 -18.11 -7.66 -2.13
CA PRO A 319 -16.96 -8.55 -2.20
C PRO A 319 -17.12 -9.62 -3.28
N ALA A 320 -16.14 -9.74 -4.16
CA ALA A 320 -16.07 -10.85 -5.11
C ALA A 320 -15.50 -12.09 -4.41
N ALA A 321 -16.17 -13.23 -4.58
CA ALA A 321 -15.66 -14.50 -4.13
C ALA A 321 -14.62 -15.04 -5.12
N TYR A 322 -13.44 -15.45 -4.62
CA TYR A 322 -12.40 -16.14 -5.39
C TYR A 322 -11.47 -16.88 -4.43
N ASP A 323 -10.73 -17.85 -4.94
CA ASP A 323 -9.77 -18.62 -4.15
C ASP A 323 -8.48 -17.80 -3.89
N ARG A 324 -8.38 -17.21 -2.70
CA ARG A 324 -7.24 -16.40 -2.27
C ARG A 324 -6.00 -17.27 -2.01
N ALA A 325 -6.19 -18.51 -1.55
CA ALA A 325 -5.09 -19.43 -1.32
C ALA A 325 -4.42 -19.83 -2.64
N LEU A 326 -5.22 -20.07 -3.67
CA LEU A 326 -4.73 -20.31 -5.03
C LEU A 326 -3.90 -19.14 -5.55
N VAL A 327 -4.37 -17.90 -5.33
CA VAL A 327 -3.62 -16.67 -5.71
C VAL A 327 -2.32 -16.55 -4.92
N ALA A 328 -2.33 -16.86 -3.63
CA ALA A 328 -1.11 -16.81 -2.81
C ALA A 328 -0.03 -17.81 -3.32
N VAL A 329 -0.45 -18.98 -3.78
CA VAL A 329 0.46 -20.02 -4.31
C VAL A 329 0.96 -19.67 -5.72
N HIS A 330 0.06 -19.31 -6.63
CA HIS A 330 0.38 -19.18 -8.07
C HIS A 330 0.59 -17.75 -8.55
N GLY A 331 0.27 -16.75 -7.73
CA GLY A 331 0.24 -15.35 -8.18
C GLY A 331 1.58 -14.83 -8.71
N ALA A 332 2.72 -15.30 -8.19
CA ALA A 332 4.04 -14.90 -8.70
C ALA A 332 4.27 -15.47 -10.12
N GLU A 333 4.06 -16.76 -10.29
CA GLU A 333 4.17 -17.46 -11.59
C GLU A 333 3.23 -16.85 -12.64
N TRP A 334 2.00 -16.56 -12.25
CA TRP A 334 1.02 -15.93 -13.13
C TRP A 334 1.44 -14.53 -13.59
N MET A 335 2.04 -13.74 -12.71
CA MET A 335 2.54 -12.42 -13.07
C MET A 335 3.77 -12.49 -13.99
N GLU A 336 4.67 -13.43 -13.76
CA GLU A 336 5.81 -13.69 -14.66
C GLU A 336 5.35 -14.12 -16.05
N LYS A 337 4.32 -15.01 -16.11
CA LYS A 337 3.73 -15.44 -17.40
C LYS A 337 3.06 -14.25 -18.10
N TRP A 338 2.29 -13.45 -17.38
CA TRP A 338 1.63 -12.27 -17.92
C TRP A 338 2.67 -11.27 -18.49
N ASP A 339 3.72 -10.97 -17.73
CA ASP A 339 4.77 -10.04 -18.17
C ASP A 339 5.47 -10.50 -19.43
N ARG A 340 5.79 -11.79 -19.51
CA ARG A 340 6.51 -12.37 -20.63
C ARG A 340 5.65 -12.54 -21.90
N GLU A 341 4.36 -12.87 -21.75
CA GLU A 341 3.53 -13.38 -22.84
C GLU A 341 2.37 -12.46 -23.24
N ILE A 342 2.04 -11.46 -22.42
CA ILE A 342 0.85 -10.62 -22.62
C ILE A 342 1.19 -9.14 -22.65
N ARG A 343 2.01 -8.68 -21.71
CA ARG A 343 2.32 -7.27 -21.55
C ARG A 343 2.85 -6.65 -22.83
N GLY A 344 2.09 -5.70 -23.41
CA GLY A 344 2.46 -4.98 -24.62
C GLY A 344 2.28 -5.75 -25.92
N HIS A 345 1.73 -6.98 -25.85
CA HIS A 345 1.46 -7.81 -27.04
C HIS A 345 -0.01 -7.74 -27.47
N GLY A 346 -0.91 -7.43 -26.57
CA GLY A 346 -2.34 -7.28 -26.86
C GLY A 346 -2.95 -8.53 -27.46
N LEU A 347 -3.61 -8.32 -28.62
CA LEU A 347 -4.22 -9.38 -29.44
C LEU A 347 -3.38 -9.72 -30.69
N ASP A 348 -2.09 -9.47 -30.67
CA ASP A 348 -1.21 -9.83 -31.80
C ASP A 348 -1.19 -11.34 -32.06
#